data_2b802e409f65ee46912488f5368aa494
#
_entry.id   2b802e409f65ee46912488f5368aa494
#
_cell.length_a   1.000
_cell.length_b   1.000
_cell.length_c   1.000
_cell.angle_alpha   90.00
_cell.angle_beta   90.00
_cell.angle_gamma   90.00
#
_symmetry.space_group_name_H-M   'P 1'
#
loop_
_entity.id
_entity.type
_entity.pdbx_description
1 polymer ?
#
loop_
_entity_poly.entity_id
_entity_poly.type
_entity_poly.pdbx_seq_one_letter_code
_entity_poly.pdbx_strand_id
1 'polypeptide(L)'
;MKQSLRHQQIIKLVEQSGYLSTEELVAALDVSPQTIRRDLNILAELDLIRRHHGGAASPSSAENSDYVDRKQFFSLQKNNIAQEVAKLIPNGASLFIDIGTTPEAVANALLGHEKLRIVTNNLNAAHLLRPVSYTHLTLPTILLV
;
A
#
# COMPACT_ATOMS: atom_id res chain seq x y z
N MET A 1 27.53 9.56 -12.25
CA MET A 1 26.36 10.35 -12.70
C MET A 1 26.35 11.69 -11.98
N LYS A 2 26.11 12.82 -12.67
CA LYS A 2 26.04 14.14 -12.01
C LYS A 2 24.80 14.19 -11.09
N GLN A 3 24.94 14.78 -9.90
CA GLN A 3 23.88 14.83 -8.88
C GLN A 3 22.55 15.39 -9.43
N SER A 4 22.59 16.47 -10.22
CA SER A 4 21.37 17.09 -10.77
C SER A 4 20.60 16.16 -11.73
N LEU A 5 21.28 15.36 -12.53
CA LEU A 5 20.68 14.36 -13.42
C LEU A 5 20.01 13.24 -12.60
N ARG A 6 20.66 12.79 -11.54
CA ARG A 6 20.12 11.76 -10.64
C ARG A 6 18.88 12.27 -9.89
N HIS A 7 18.89 13.52 -9.42
CA HIS A 7 17.72 14.15 -8.81
C HIS A 7 16.50 14.17 -9.75
N GLN A 8 16.71 14.58 -11.02
CA GLN A 8 15.65 14.55 -12.03
C GLN A 8 15.12 13.12 -12.29
N GLN A 9 16.01 12.13 -12.33
CA GLN A 9 15.60 10.73 -12.48
C GLN A 9 14.82 10.21 -11.29
N ILE A 10 15.23 10.55 -10.05
CA ILE A 10 14.49 10.20 -8.83
C ILE A 10 13.08 10.79 -8.88
N ILE A 11 12.94 12.09 -9.17
CA ILE A 11 11.64 12.75 -9.26
C ILE A 11 10.76 12.04 -10.29
N LYS A 12 11.26 11.83 -11.50
CA LYS A 12 10.52 11.18 -12.57
C LYS A 12 10.08 9.76 -12.22
N LEU A 13 10.95 8.96 -11.60
CA LEU A 13 10.65 7.61 -11.17
C LEU A 13 9.57 7.60 -10.06
N VAL A 14 9.69 8.51 -9.10
CA VAL A 14 8.72 8.65 -8.00
C VAL A 14 7.37 9.14 -8.52
N GLU A 15 7.34 10.08 -9.47
CA GLU A 15 6.10 10.54 -10.12
C GLU A 15 5.38 9.41 -10.88
N GLN A 16 6.13 8.58 -11.60
CA GLN A 16 5.58 7.48 -12.38
C GLN A 16 5.05 6.33 -11.51
N SER A 17 5.72 6.06 -10.40
CA SER A 17 5.40 4.92 -9.53
C SER A 17 4.53 5.32 -8.32
N GLY A 18 4.35 6.64 -8.07
CA GLY A 18 3.69 7.18 -6.89
C GLY A 18 4.56 7.08 -5.62
N TYR A 19 5.19 5.96 -5.40
CA TYR A 19 6.15 5.68 -4.32
C TYR A 19 7.24 4.73 -4.79
N LEU A 20 8.47 4.95 -4.29
CA LEU A 20 9.60 4.03 -4.44
C LEU A 20 10.39 3.91 -3.14
N SER A 21 10.77 2.68 -2.81
CA SER A 21 11.67 2.40 -1.69
C SER A 21 13.11 2.82 -1.99
N THR A 22 13.91 2.98 -0.94
CA THR A 22 15.35 3.26 -1.09
C THR A 22 16.04 2.14 -1.87
N GLU A 23 15.65 0.89 -1.67
CA GLU A 23 16.20 -0.30 -2.32
C GLU A 23 15.88 -0.31 -3.83
N GLU A 24 14.65 0.01 -4.20
CA GLU A 24 14.25 0.13 -5.61
C GLU A 24 15.00 1.25 -6.33
N LEU A 25 15.17 2.39 -5.67
CA LEU A 25 15.95 3.51 -6.21
C LEU A 25 17.45 3.16 -6.35
N VAL A 26 18.01 2.43 -5.40
CA VAL A 26 19.38 1.88 -5.46
C VAL A 26 19.54 0.99 -6.68
N ALA A 27 18.62 0.05 -6.87
CA ALA A 27 18.63 -0.87 -8.01
C ALA A 27 18.46 -0.16 -9.36
N ALA A 28 17.57 0.85 -9.41
CA ALA A 28 17.27 1.59 -10.63
C ALA A 28 18.41 2.54 -11.07
N LEU A 29 19.14 3.10 -10.11
CA LEU A 29 20.13 4.16 -10.37
C LEU A 29 21.58 3.70 -10.20
N ASP A 30 21.79 2.47 -9.77
CA ASP A 30 23.11 1.86 -9.52
C ASP A 30 24.02 2.74 -8.65
N VAL A 31 23.51 3.16 -7.50
CA VAL A 31 24.23 3.97 -6.51
C VAL A 31 24.03 3.43 -5.09
N SER A 32 24.91 3.81 -4.16
CA SER A 32 24.81 3.33 -2.79
C SER A 32 23.54 3.79 -2.08
N PRO A 33 23.00 3.00 -1.12
CA PRO A 33 21.85 3.40 -0.29
C PRO A 33 22.05 4.73 0.42
N GLN A 34 23.29 5.02 0.83
CA GLN A 34 23.64 6.27 1.50
C GLN A 34 23.53 7.48 0.56
N THR A 35 23.90 7.31 -0.70
CA THR A 35 23.73 8.33 -1.73
C THR A 35 22.25 8.62 -1.97
N ILE A 36 21.42 7.60 -2.12
CA ILE A 36 19.98 7.76 -2.29
C ILE A 36 19.36 8.48 -1.08
N ARG A 37 19.68 8.06 0.16
CA ARG A 37 19.15 8.72 1.37
C ARG A 37 19.50 10.21 1.41
N ARG A 38 20.72 10.57 1.02
CA ARG A 38 21.14 11.98 0.95
C ARG A 38 20.38 12.76 -0.11
N ASP A 39 20.25 12.19 -1.32
CA ASP A 39 19.51 12.82 -2.42
C ASP A 39 18.03 13.00 -2.06
N LEU A 40 17.40 12.00 -1.46
CA LEU A 40 16.02 12.08 -1.01
C LEU A 40 15.81 13.16 0.06
N ASN A 41 16.76 13.34 0.98
CA ASN A 41 16.70 14.44 1.95
C ASN A 41 16.72 15.81 1.28
N ILE A 42 17.66 16.01 0.34
CA ILE A 42 17.77 17.27 -0.40
C ILE A 42 16.49 17.55 -1.21
N LEU A 43 15.96 16.54 -1.89
CA LEU A 43 14.74 16.69 -2.69
C LEU A 43 13.51 16.94 -1.83
N ALA A 44 13.45 16.39 -0.64
CA ALA A 44 12.38 16.64 0.33
C ALA A 44 12.47 18.04 0.92
N GLU A 45 13.67 18.55 1.23
CA GLU A 45 13.91 19.94 1.66
C GLU A 45 13.49 20.97 0.60
N LEU A 46 13.51 20.57 -0.69
CA LEU A 46 13.07 21.39 -1.82
C LEU A 46 11.58 21.18 -2.16
N ASP A 47 10.82 20.43 -1.36
CA ASP A 47 9.41 20.07 -1.58
C ASP A 47 9.14 19.38 -2.94
N LEU A 48 10.17 18.79 -3.56
CA LEU A 48 10.06 18.08 -4.83
C LEU A 48 9.58 16.64 -4.69
N ILE A 49 9.73 16.07 -3.50
CA ILE A 49 9.22 14.75 -3.11
C ILE A 49 8.78 14.76 -1.65
N ARG A 50 7.94 13.80 -1.25
CA ARG A 50 7.66 13.51 0.16
C ARG A 50 8.51 12.35 0.65
N ARG A 51 9.20 12.60 1.76
CA ARG A 51 10.01 11.57 2.41
C ARG A 51 9.14 10.70 3.30
N HIS A 52 9.25 9.38 3.13
CA HIS A 52 8.61 8.37 3.98
C HIS A 52 9.67 7.45 4.61
N HIS A 53 9.27 6.69 5.62
CA HIS A 53 10.15 5.71 6.22
C HIS A 53 10.48 4.60 5.20
N GLY A 54 11.74 4.53 4.75
CA GLY A 54 12.22 3.56 3.76
C GLY A 54 12.14 3.99 2.30
N GLY A 55 11.64 5.20 1.95
CA GLY A 55 11.54 5.62 0.55
C GLY A 55 11.07 7.06 0.36
N ALA A 56 10.50 7.32 -0.82
CA ALA A 56 9.93 8.61 -1.18
C ALA A 56 8.68 8.47 -2.05
N ALA A 57 7.77 9.44 -1.95
CA ALA A 57 6.56 9.57 -2.74
C ALA A 57 6.50 10.91 -3.48
N SER A 58 5.65 10.97 -4.50
CA SER A 58 5.35 12.22 -5.20
C SER A 58 4.61 13.20 -4.27
N PRO A 59 4.85 14.51 -4.35
CA PRO A 59 4.11 15.52 -3.62
C PRO A 59 2.71 15.68 -4.22
N SER A 60 1.81 14.72 -4.01
CA SER A 60 0.41 14.84 -4.42
C SER A 60 -0.47 15.35 -3.28
N SER A 61 -1.59 16.01 -3.63
CA SER A 61 -2.49 16.68 -2.70
C SER A 61 -2.89 15.84 -1.47
N ALA A 62 -2.93 16.49 -0.32
CA ALA A 62 -2.80 15.94 1.03
C ALA A 62 -3.79 14.86 1.51
N GLU A 63 -4.94 14.65 0.91
CA GLU A 63 -5.97 13.78 1.49
C GLU A 63 -6.02 12.34 0.94
N ASN A 64 -5.54 12.10 -0.27
CA ASN A 64 -5.60 10.78 -0.90
C ASN A 64 -4.24 10.07 -1.00
N SER A 65 -3.12 10.77 -0.80
CA SER A 65 -1.77 10.22 -0.92
C SER A 65 -1.47 9.18 0.16
N ASP A 66 -1.89 9.40 1.39
CA ASP A 66 -1.61 8.49 2.50
C ASP A 66 -2.21 7.08 2.34
N TYR A 67 -3.35 6.96 1.66
CA TYR A 67 -3.96 5.64 1.39
C TYR A 67 -3.26 4.94 0.23
N VAL A 68 -3.03 5.64 -0.89
CA VAL A 68 -2.34 5.09 -2.07
C VAL A 68 -0.93 4.67 -1.71
N ASP A 69 -0.21 5.51 -0.96
CA ASP A 69 1.11 5.20 -0.45
C ASP A 69 1.08 3.97 0.45
N ARG A 70 0.17 3.91 1.43
CA ARG A 70 0.02 2.73 2.30
C ARG A 70 -0.33 1.47 1.52
N LYS A 71 -1.07 1.55 0.43
CA LYS A 71 -1.38 0.40 -0.42
C LYS A 71 -0.13 -0.12 -1.12
N GLN A 72 0.75 0.76 -1.57
CA GLN A 72 2.00 0.42 -2.25
C GLN A 72 3.11 0.02 -1.27
N PHE A 73 3.16 0.64 -0.07
CA PHE A 73 4.14 0.30 0.97
C PHE A 73 4.10 -1.18 1.30
N PHE A 74 5.24 -1.84 1.16
CA PHE A 74 5.38 -3.26 1.47
C PHE A 74 4.35 -4.16 0.76
N SER A 75 3.99 -3.82 -0.48
CA SER A 75 2.96 -4.56 -1.24
C SER A 75 3.30 -6.04 -1.38
N LEU A 76 4.58 -6.36 -1.62
CA LEU A 76 5.05 -7.74 -1.71
C LEU A 76 4.85 -8.49 -0.37
N GLN A 77 5.23 -7.88 0.74
CA GLN A 77 5.08 -8.47 2.08
C GLN A 77 3.59 -8.66 2.43
N LYS A 78 2.74 -7.67 2.13
CA LYS A 78 1.29 -7.78 2.32
C LYS A 78 0.68 -8.90 1.48
N ASN A 79 1.12 -9.04 0.24
CA ASN A 79 0.66 -10.12 -0.62
C ASN A 79 1.13 -11.49 -0.11
N ASN A 80 2.36 -11.62 0.38
CA ASN A 80 2.85 -12.85 0.99
C ASN A 80 2.02 -13.22 2.24
N ILE A 81 1.78 -12.25 3.13
CA ILE A 81 0.90 -12.44 4.30
C ILE A 81 -0.50 -12.87 3.85
N ALA A 82 -1.07 -12.19 2.86
CA ALA A 82 -2.40 -12.47 2.34
C ALA A 82 -2.53 -13.90 1.80
N GLN A 83 -1.53 -14.37 1.06
CA GLN A 83 -1.53 -15.75 0.54
C GLN A 83 -1.44 -16.79 1.65
N GLU A 84 -0.62 -16.56 2.68
CA GLU A 84 -0.54 -17.49 3.81
C GLU A 84 -1.84 -17.49 4.63
N VAL A 85 -2.43 -16.33 4.89
CA VAL A 85 -3.72 -16.22 5.58
C VAL A 85 -4.83 -16.92 4.79
N ALA A 86 -4.89 -16.73 3.47
CA ALA A 86 -5.89 -17.36 2.61
C ALA A 86 -5.85 -18.89 2.68
N LYS A 87 -4.65 -19.50 2.78
CA LYS A 87 -4.51 -20.97 2.94
C LYS A 87 -5.11 -21.50 4.25
N LEU A 88 -5.20 -20.68 5.28
CA LEU A 88 -5.74 -21.06 6.59
C LEU A 88 -7.27 -20.93 6.66
N ILE A 89 -7.88 -20.24 5.70
CA ILE A 89 -9.31 -19.95 5.71
C ILE A 89 -10.04 -20.99 4.84
N PRO A 90 -10.93 -21.81 5.40
CA PRO A 90 -11.71 -22.75 4.61
C PRO A 90 -12.87 -22.07 3.88
N ASN A 91 -13.38 -22.71 2.83
CA ASN A 91 -14.64 -22.34 2.21
C ASN A 91 -15.79 -22.37 3.24
N GLY A 92 -16.73 -21.43 3.13
CA GLY A 92 -17.84 -21.31 4.08
C GLY A 92 -17.49 -20.62 5.40
N ALA A 93 -16.24 -20.17 5.59
CA ALA A 93 -15.82 -19.48 6.80
C ALA A 93 -16.60 -18.17 7.04
N SER A 94 -16.74 -17.79 8.31
CA SER A 94 -17.23 -16.47 8.72
C SER A 94 -16.08 -15.62 9.19
N LEU A 95 -15.93 -14.44 8.59
CA LEU A 95 -14.78 -13.56 8.79
C LEU A 95 -15.23 -12.15 9.17
N PHE A 96 -14.47 -11.51 10.05
CA PHE A 96 -14.48 -10.08 10.21
C PHE A 96 -13.21 -9.50 9.56
N ILE A 97 -13.37 -8.58 8.62
CA ILE A 97 -12.27 -7.90 7.93
C ILE A 97 -12.31 -6.43 8.29
N ASP A 98 -11.29 -5.97 9.00
CA ASP A 98 -11.19 -4.58 9.44
C ASP A 98 -10.58 -3.67 8.37
N ILE A 99 -10.56 -2.38 8.65
CA ILE A 99 -9.98 -1.37 7.78
C ILE A 99 -8.46 -1.53 7.69
N GLY A 100 -7.90 -1.39 6.48
CA GLY A 100 -6.46 -1.40 6.25
C GLY A 100 -6.06 -2.02 4.92
N THR A 101 -4.87 -1.66 4.42
CA THR A 101 -4.37 -2.14 3.12
C THR A 101 -3.85 -3.58 3.17
N THR A 102 -3.47 -4.10 4.35
CA THR A 102 -3.15 -5.53 4.53
C THR A 102 -4.41 -6.39 4.54
N PRO A 103 -5.48 -6.06 5.30
CA PRO A 103 -6.79 -6.71 5.16
C PRO A 103 -7.36 -6.67 3.73
N GLU A 104 -7.12 -5.60 2.98
CA GLU A 104 -7.51 -5.55 1.55
C GLU A 104 -6.72 -6.54 0.69
N ALA A 105 -5.42 -6.71 0.95
CA ALA A 105 -4.63 -7.73 0.27
C ALA A 105 -5.14 -9.14 0.59
N VAL A 106 -5.53 -9.40 1.84
CA VAL A 106 -6.18 -10.66 2.24
C VAL A 106 -7.51 -10.84 1.51
N ALA A 107 -8.36 -9.82 1.46
CA ALA A 107 -9.62 -9.86 0.72
C ALA A 107 -9.39 -10.22 -0.75
N ASN A 108 -8.36 -9.66 -1.38
CA ASN A 108 -8.00 -10.01 -2.76
C ASN A 108 -7.54 -11.47 -2.91
N ALA A 109 -6.80 -12.01 -1.94
CA ALA A 109 -6.36 -13.41 -1.95
C ALA A 109 -7.52 -14.41 -1.72
N LEU A 110 -8.64 -13.96 -1.15
CA LEU A 110 -9.82 -14.79 -0.89
C LEU A 110 -10.79 -14.88 -2.08
N LEU A 111 -10.52 -14.24 -3.22
CA LEU A 111 -11.41 -14.25 -4.38
C LEU A 111 -11.66 -15.64 -4.99
N GLY A 112 -10.80 -16.59 -4.70
CA GLY A 112 -10.97 -18.00 -5.10
C GLY A 112 -11.76 -18.86 -4.11
N HIS A 113 -12.20 -18.30 -2.97
CA HIS A 113 -12.99 -19.03 -1.98
C HIS A 113 -14.48 -18.97 -2.29
N GLU A 114 -15.23 -19.90 -1.71
CA GLU A 114 -16.67 -20.02 -1.91
C GLU A 114 -17.44 -19.92 -0.60
N LYS A 115 -18.64 -19.34 -0.65
CA LYS A 115 -19.63 -19.30 0.45
C LYS A 115 -19.09 -18.62 1.73
N LEU A 116 -18.17 -17.69 1.60
CA LEU A 116 -17.69 -16.90 2.74
C LEU A 116 -18.81 -16.01 3.30
N ARG A 117 -18.84 -15.83 4.62
CA ARG A 117 -19.65 -14.80 5.28
C ARG A 117 -18.73 -13.72 5.79
N ILE A 118 -18.87 -12.51 5.26
CA ILE A 118 -17.96 -11.41 5.54
C ILE A 118 -18.71 -10.29 6.27
N VAL A 119 -18.19 -9.89 7.41
CA VAL A 119 -18.56 -8.65 8.11
C VAL A 119 -17.38 -7.69 7.99
N THR A 120 -17.59 -6.48 7.51
CA THR A 120 -16.50 -5.52 7.31
C THR A 120 -16.94 -4.07 7.41
N ASN A 121 -16.06 -3.23 7.89
CA ASN A 121 -16.13 -1.76 7.81
C ASN A 121 -15.23 -1.22 6.69
N ASN A 122 -14.56 -2.09 5.94
CA ASN A 122 -13.67 -1.75 4.84
C ASN A 122 -14.42 -1.81 3.50
N LEU A 123 -14.74 -0.65 2.94
CA LEU A 123 -15.49 -0.53 1.68
C LEU A 123 -14.78 -1.20 0.50
N ASN A 124 -13.44 -1.15 0.45
CA ASN A 124 -12.66 -1.79 -0.62
C ASN A 124 -12.72 -3.30 -0.52
N ALA A 125 -12.59 -3.86 0.68
CA ALA A 125 -12.76 -5.30 0.92
C ALA A 125 -14.18 -5.75 0.59
N ALA A 126 -15.20 -4.98 0.98
CA ALA A 126 -16.60 -5.27 0.64
C ALA A 126 -16.82 -5.30 -0.87
N HIS A 127 -16.27 -4.34 -1.59
CA HIS A 127 -16.36 -4.29 -3.06
C HIS A 127 -15.67 -5.48 -3.73
N LEU A 128 -14.48 -5.85 -3.28
CA LEU A 128 -13.71 -6.98 -3.81
C LEU A 128 -14.43 -8.31 -3.60
N LEU A 129 -14.95 -8.55 -2.39
CA LEU A 129 -15.51 -9.85 -1.99
C LEU A 129 -16.97 -10.06 -2.38
N ARG A 130 -17.65 -9.06 -2.92
CA ARG A 130 -19.04 -9.15 -3.36
C ARG A 130 -19.35 -10.35 -4.29
N PRO A 131 -18.46 -10.74 -5.21
CA PRO A 131 -18.71 -11.88 -6.10
C PRO A 131 -18.66 -13.25 -5.41
N VAL A 132 -17.93 -13.38 -4.29
CA VAL A 132 -17.58 -14.68 -3.68
C VAL A 132 -18.18 -14.87 -2.28
N SER A 133 -18.88 -13.87 -1.75
CA SER A 133 -19.36 -13.90 -0.37
C SER A 133 -20.72 -13.26 -0.17
N TYR A 134 -21.38 -13.64 0.94
CA TYR A 134 -22.45 -12.87 1.55
C TYR A 134 -21.82 -11.83 2.47
N THR A 135 -21.81 -10.57 2.04
CA THR A 135 -21.09 -9.50 2.73
C THR A 135 -22.04 -8.62 3.53
N HIS A 136 -21.79 -8.47 4.82
CA HIS A 136 -22.45 -7.48 5.67
C HIS A 136 -21.50 -6.30 5.89
N LEU A 137 -21.92 -5.11 5.44
CA LEU A 137 -21.18 -3.88 5.70
C LEU A 137 -21.62 -3.32 7.06
N THR A 138 -20.72 -3.24 8.01
CA THR A 138 -20.96 -2.54 9.28
C THR A 138 -20.10 -1.27 9.32
N LEU A 139 -20.75 -0.13 9.47
CA LEU A 139 -20.07 1.11 9.82
C LEU A 139 -19.90 1.16 11.34
N PRO A 140 -18.76 1.62 11.89
CA PRO A 140 -18.62 1.81 13.32
C PRO A 140 -19.63 2.88 13.76
N THR A 141 -20.69 2.47 14.43
CA THR A 141 -21.60 3.37 15.12
C THR A 141 -20.97 3.74 16.45
N ILE A 142 -20.37 4.91 16.53
CA ILE A 142 -20.03 5.51 17.82
C ILE A 142 -21.34 6.02 18.39
N LEU A 143 -21.94 5.23 19.28
CA LEU A 143 -22.96 5.74 20.19
C LEU A 143 -22.22 6.59 21.22
N LEU A 144 -22.17 7.89 20.99
CA LEU A 144 -21.87 8.85 22.04
C LEU A 144 -23.12 8.90 22.96
N VAL A 145 -23.02 8.24 24.09
CA VAL A 145 -23.90 8.46 25.24
C VAL A 145 -23.30 9.59 26.07
#